data_dd33452988cac547555dcd505ae8535e
#
_entry.id   dd33452988cac547555dcd505ae8535e
#
_cell.length_a   1.000
_cell.length_b   1.000
_cell.length_c   1.000
_cell.angle_alpha   90.00
_cell.angle_beta   90.00
_cell.angle_gamma   90.00
#
_symmetry.space_group_name_H-M   'P 1'
#
loop_
_entity.id
_entity.type
_entity.pdbx_description
1 polymer ?
#
loop_
_entity_poly.entity_id
_entity_poly.type
_entity_poly.pdbx_seq_one_letter_code
_entity_poly.pdbx_strand_id
1 'polypeptide(L)'
;GVKEMEEALSKALNISINYIRKNNPPGAWLVNVNKKSNYFKLSTRHKASINDQINAMIEQKYSFYNYNGMTAQKMAMLEGVALRESGPLKRKNPFDNKVVVIDEVHNMVSTIVNQLDSKTPTIKTKLYEYLKDAHNCRIVFLTGTPIINYPNEIAVLYNMLRGNITTFTLQLDTLRTNQPSKEKVRNLILNKFKKSGYVDYVKYNTNSKILTVTKNPYGFFSSANKDGKYQGITLNEQGKIDDDFFIKHVETLLNRINIRIKVGTKIEKEKFTALPEKKKDFEGKFIDKNTLKLKNNILLKRRILGLTSYFRSASESLLPDFDEIQNISIPMSDYQLGEYEKVRVRERKDDKQKATRKAKANKFNEVYKESGNYRTWSRMVCNYAFPNDVERPFPTVKSSDGVNETMLDKLMNEKISSEQNTLEDIDIEKEAKLQEDIEKLQGSGYHNRLTEAWEKLEANKEYFTEANLKHTSPKFLEIFKKIKDGRHRGLHLLYSNFRNMEGIGIFSLVLKAHGWHRFSIAKQDGLWKLNMTKDMFECTKEEGAESKIYAFYTGTETDDEKEIIRAIYNGNLDLLPPECGTLREQLKDIYPNNFYGQLIKVLMITQSGAEGIDLKNTRYVHMMEPYWHPVR
;
A
#
# COMPACT_ATOMS: atom_id res chain seq x y z
N GLY A 1 18.47 -38.34 -26.01
CA GLY A 1 19.85 -37.88 -25.77
C GLY A 1 19.93 -36.72 -24.79
N VAL A 2 21.13 -36.17 -24.53
CA VAL A 2 21.32 -35.08 -23.55
C VAL A 2 20.43 -33.87 -23.86
N LYS A 3 20.23 -33.48 -25.11
CA LYS A 3 19.32 -32.39 -25.51
C LYS A 3 17.87 -32.61 -25.10
N GLU A 4 17.36 -33.79 -25.34
CA GLU A 4 15.97 -34.15 -24.99
C GLU A 4 15.75 -34.11 -23.45
N MET A 5 16.79 -34.47 -22.70
CA MET A 5 16.77 -34.43 -21.24
C MET A 5 16.83 -33.00 -20.72
N GLU A 6 17.65 -32.14 -21.33
CA GLU A 6 17.70 -30.70 -21.03
C GLU A 6 16.37 -30.01 -21.35
N GLU A 7 15.75 -30.34 -22.48
CA GLU A 7 14.43 -29.83 -22.88
C GLU A 7 13.33 -30.29 -21.93
N ALA A 8 13.37 -31.57 -21.55
CA ALA A 8 12.43 -32.12 -20.57
C ALA A 8 12.56 -31.45 -19.18
N LEU A 9 13.80 -31.25 -18.69
CA LEU A 9 14.07 -30.54 -17.44
C LEU A 9 13.64 -29.07 -17.52
N SER A 10 13.97 -28.40 -18.62
CA SER A 10 13.58 -27.01 -18.87
C SER A 10 12.06 -26.84 -18.79
N LYS A 11 11.33 -27.74 -19.43
CA LYS A 11 9.86 -27.73 -19.40
C LYS A 11 9.28 -28.10 -18.03
N ALA A 12 9.83 -29.11 -17.37
CA ALA A 12 9.33 -29.61 -16.08
C ALA A 12 9.56 -28.59 -14.95
N LEU A 13 10.71 -27.93 -14.96
CA LEU A 13 11.12 -27.00 -13.90
C LEU A 13 10.84 -25.53 -14.24
N ASN A 14 10.44 -25.25 -15.48
CA ASN A 14 10.25 -23.88 -15.98
C ASN A 14 11.50 -23.00 -15.77
N ILE A 15 12.65 -23.48 -16.24
CA ILE A 15 13.92 -22.76 -16.24
C ILE A 15 14.55 -22.81 -17.65
N SER A 16 15.38 -21.85 -18.00
CA SER A 16 16.01 -21.83 -19.32
C SER A 16 17.03 -22.97 -19.47
N ILE A 17 17.15 -23.49 -20.70
CA ILE A 17 18.18 -24.49 -21.04
C ILE A 17 19.60 -23.94 -20.77
N ASN A 18 19.81 -22.64 -20.99
CA ASN A 18 21.08 -21.97 -20.69
C ASN A 18 21.39 -21.99 -19.19
N TYR A 19 20.38 -21.86 -18.33
CA TYR A 19 20.55 -22.00 -16.88
C TYR A 19 21.01 -23.41 -16.51
N ILE A 20 20.38 -24.47 -17.08
CA ILE A 20 20.72 -25.86 -16.82
C ILE A 20 22.17 -26.15 -17.23
N ARG A 21 22.61 -25.61 -18.38
CA ARG A 21 23.97 -25.80 -18.90
C ARG A 21 25.05 -25.05 -18.11
N LYS A 22 24.71 -23.89 -17.57
CA LYS A 22 25.67 -23.00 -16.89
C LYS A 22 25.97 -23.42 -15.46
N ASN A 23 25.02 -24.06 -14.78
CA ASN A 23 25.17 -24.40 -13.36
C ASN A 23 25.93 -25.72 -13.15
N ASN A 24 26.82 -25.73 -12.22
CA ASN A 24 27.81 -26.76 -12.00
C ASN A 24 27.48 -27.75 -10.86
N PRO A 25 27.56 -29.03 -11.12
CA PRO A 25 27.68 -29.61 -12.46
C PRO A 25 26.47 -29.25 -13.30
N PRO A 26 26.55 -29.20 -14.64
CA PRO A 26 25.40 -28.88 -15.48
C PRO A 26 24.21 -29.73 -15.07
N GLY A 27 23.09 -29.08 -14.71
CA GLY A 27 21.92 -29.81 -14.26
C GLY A 27 20.97 -28.96 -13.45
N ALA A 28 20.02 -29.63 -12.81
CA ALA A 28 19.00 -29.03 -11.99
C ALA A 28 18.65 -29.91 -10.80
N TRP A 29 18.22 -29.27 -9.72
CA TRP A 29 17.71 -29.94 -8.54
C TRP A 29 16.28 -30.42 -8.77
N LEU A 30 15.99 -31.68 -8.41
CA LEU A 30 14.67 -32.28 -8.51
C LEU A 30 14.17 -32.68 -7.13
N VAL A 31 12.89 -32.39 -6.88
CA VAL A 31 12.23 -32.80 -5.64
C VAL A 31 11.76 -34.25 -5.74
N ASN A 32 12.12 -35.07 -4.77
CA ASN A 32 11.55 -36.41 -4.63
C ASN A 32 10.36 -36.35 -3.64
N VAL A 33 9.15 -36.25 -4.18
CA VAL A 33 7.91 -36.14 -3.40
C VAL A 33 7.62 -37.38 -2.53
N ASN A 34 8.26 -38.51 -2.82
CA ASN A 34 8.06 -39.76 -2.07
C ASN A 34 9.01 -39.91 -0.87
N LYS A 35 9.90 -38.96 -0.65
CA LYS A 35 10.86 -38.96 0.46
C LYS A 35 10.71 -37.69 1.31
N LYS A 36 11.03 -37.85 2.61
CA LYS A 36 11.11 -36.68 3.51
C LYS A 36 12.19 -35.71 3.01
N SER A 37 11.93 -34.40 3.17
CA SER A 37 12.90 -33.35 2.82
C SER A 37 14.23 -33.58 3.54
N ASN A 38 15.33 -33.47 2.78
CA ASN A 38 16.70 -33.48 3.29
C ASN A 38 17.36 -32.10 3.26
N TYR A 39 16.60 -31.05 2.98
CA TYR A 39 17.11 -29.68 2.81
C TYR A 39 17.97 -29.22 4.01
N PHE A 40 17.52 -29.50 5.24
CA PHE A 40 18.25 -29.10 6.46
C PHE A 40 19.62 -29.78 6.61
N LYS A 41 19.82 -30.94 5.98
CA LYS A 41 21.09 -31.70 6.01
C LYS A 41 22.07 -31.29 4.91
N LEU A 42 21.66 -30.45 3.97
CA LEU A 42 22.49 -30.00 2.87
C LEU A 42 23.52 -28.97 3.33
N SER A 43 24.68 -28.96 2.66
CA SER A 43 25.69 -27.93 2.86
C SER A 43 25.15 -26.55 2.44
N THR A 44 25.74 -25.49 2.99
CA THR A 44 25.38 -24.10 2.65
C THR A 44 25.47 -23.84 1.13
N ARG A 45 26.50 -24.40 0.46
CA ARG A 45 26.67 -24.28 -0.99
C ARG A 45 25.50 -24.94 -1.75
N HIS A 46 25.05 -26.11 -1.34
CA HIS A 46 23.92 -26.79 -1.99
C HIS A 46 22.61 -26.04 -1.75
N LYS A 47 22.40 -25.51 -0.55
CA LYS A 47 21.22 -24.68 -0.23
C LYS A 47 21.19 -23.42 -1.09
N ALA A 48 22.31 -22.73 -1.24
CA ALA A 48 22.42 -21.56 -2.12
C ALA A 48 22.07 -21.92 -3.57
N SER A 49 22.65 -23.00 -4.12
CA SER A 49 22.35 -23.46 -5.48
C SER A 49 20.87 -23.84 -5.70
N ILE A 50 20.21 -24.41 -4.69
CA ILE A 50 18.77 -24.71 -4.77
C ILE A 50 17.97 -23.39 -4.77
N ASN A 51 18.33 -22.44 -3.92
CA ASN A 51 17.67 -21.12 -3.86
C ASN A 51 17.84 -20.38 -5.18
N ASP A 52 19.02 -20.40 -5.78
CA ASP A 52 19.27 -19.78 -7.10
C ASP A 52 18.39 -20.42 -8.19
N GLN A 53 18.22 -21.75 -8.17
CA GLN A 53 17.31 -22.42 -9.09
C GLN A 53 15.85 -22.02 -8.85
N ILE A 54 15.41 -21.94 -7.59
CA ILE A 54 14.05 -21.50 -7.24
C ILE A 54 13.82 -20.07 -7.73
N ASN A 55 14.78 -19.18 -7.52
CA ASN A 55 14.69 -17.80 -7.97
C ASN A 55 14.60 -17.73 -9.51
N ALA A 56 15.43 -18.47 -10.23
CA ALA A 56 15.36 -18.54 -11.70
C ALA A 56 14.00 -19.09 -12.18
N MET A 57 13.42 -20.06 -11.50
CA MET A 57 12.07 -20.58 -11.79
C MET A 57 10.99 -19.52 -11.56
N ILE A 58 11.12 -18.74 -10.49
CA ILE A 58 10.21 -17.65 -10.16
C ILE A 58 10.29 -16.56 -11.23
N GLU A 59 11.48 -16.08 -11.55
CA GLU A 59 11.72 -15.04 -12.57
C GLU A 59 11.20 -15.42 -13.96
N GLN A 60 11.32 -16.69 -14.32
CA GLN A 60 10.81 -17.16 -15.60
C GLN A 60 9.30 -17.31 -15.64
N LYS A 61 8.66 -17.58 -14.50
CA LYS A 61 7.22 -17.82 -14.41
C LYS A 61 6.41 -16.57 -14.09
N TYR A 62 6.97 -15.67 -13.31
CA TYR A 62 6.30 -14.48 -12.80
C TYR A 62 6.94 -13.22 -13.36
N SER A 63 6.12 -12.22 -13.61
CA SER A 63 6.56 -10.85 -13.90
C SER A 63 6.19 -9.97 -12.74
N PHE A 64 7.17 -9.35 -12.09
CA PHE A 64 6.98 -8.48 -10.94
C PHE A 64 6.96 -7.02 -11.38
N TYR A 65 6.00 -6.27 -10.89
CA TYR A 65 5.83 -4.85 -11.15
C TYR A 65 5.57 -4.11 -9.84
N ASN A 66 6.39 -3.12 -9.55
CA ASN A 66 6.08 -2.20 -8.48
C ASN A 66 5.05 -1.20 -9.00
N TYR A 67 3.80 -1.32 -8.54
CA TYR A 67 2.71 -0.45 -9.00
C TYR A 67 2.81 0.97 -8.43
N ASN A 68 3.54 1.21 -7.33
CA ASN A 68 3.81 2.54 -6.81
C ASN A 68 4.84 3.26 -7.69
N GLY A 69 5.83 2.54 -8.22
CA GLY A 69 6.82 3.01 -9.19
C GLY A 69 6.48 2.71 -10.65
N MET A 70 5.20 2.57 -11.00
CA MET A 70 4.78 2.36 -12.39
C MET A 70 4.96 3.64 -13.19
N THR A 71 6.03 3.72 -13.98
CA THR A 71 6.33 4.83 -14.89
C THR A 71 5.64 4.65 -16.23
N ALA A 72 5.56 5.72 -17.05
CA ALA A 72 5.03 5.63 -18.41
C ALA A 72 5.84 4.66 -19.27
N GLN A 73 7.14 4.58 -19.05
CA GLN A 73 8.01 3.63 -19.74
C GLN A 73 7.69 2.18 -19.35
N LYS A 74 7.55 1.89 -18.05
CA LYS A 74 7.13 0.57 -17.56
C LYS A 74 5.74 0.19 -18.08
N MET A 75 4.81 1.15 -18.12
CA MET A 75 3.47 0.94 -18.70
C MET A 75 3.55 0.65 -20.20
N ALA A 76 4.35 1.40 -20.96
CA ALA A 76 4.57 1.17 -22.39
C ALA A 76 5.23 -0.19 -22.65
N MET A 77 6.14 -0.64 -21.79
CA MET A 77 6.72 -1.99 -21.85
C MET A 77 5.66 -3.07 -21.63
N LEU A 78 4.80 -2.90 -20.61
CA LEU A 78 3.70 -3.82 -20.32
C LEU A 78 2.73 -3.92 -21.52
N GLU A 79 2.38 -2.78 -22.12
CA GLU A 79 1.56 -2.70 -23.33
C GLU A 79 2.28 -3.31 -24.55
N GLY A 80 3.59 -3.08 -24.68
CA GLY A 80 4.43 -3.59 -25.76
C GLY A 80 4.59 -5.12 -25.72
N VAL A 81 4.68 -5.73 -24.55
CA VAL A 81 4.68 -7.20 -24.40
C VAL A 81 3.34 -7.77 -24.87
N ALA A 82 2.23 -7.16 -24.46
CA ALA A 82 0.90 -7.59 -24.89
C ALA A 82 0.70 -7.51 -26.41
N LEU A 83 1.27 -6.51 -27.08
CA LEU A 83 1.24 -6.36 -28.54
C LEU A 83 2.08 -7.44 -29.24
N ARG A 84 3.24 -7.80 -28.70
CA ARG A 84 4.09 -8.88 -29.27
C ARG A 84 3.41 -10.26 -29.19
N GLU A 85 2.72 -10.54 -28.11
CA GLU A 85 1.99 -11.79 -27.90
C GLU A 85 0.73 -11.92 -28.80
N SER A 86 0.15 -10.80 -29.25
CA SER A 86 -1.14 -10.79 -29.95
C SER A 86 -1.06 -10.49 -31.46
N GLY A 87 0.09 -10.05 -31.97
CA GLY A 87 0.24 -9.57 -33.35
C GLY A 87 -0.31 -8.14 -33.57
N PRO A 88 -0.01 -7.54 -34.74
CA PRO A 88 -0.16 -6.07 -34.95
C PRO A 88 -1.60 -5.56 -35.09
N LEU A 89 -2.63 -6.39 -35.08
CA LEU A 89 -4.01 -6.02 -35.42
C LEU A 89 -5.01 -5.96 -34.26
N LYS A 90 -4.62 -6.30 -33.04
CA LYS A 90 -5.50 -6.21 -31.86
C LYS A 90 -4.79 -5.55 -30.69
N ARG A 91 -5.26 -4.37 -30.28
CA ARG A 91 -4.94 -3.83 -28.94
C ARG A 91 -5.45 -4.82 -27.90
N LYS A 92 -4.57 -5.60 -27.33
CA LYS A 92 -4.90 -6.56 -26.28
C LYS A 92 -4.62 -5.92 -24.94
N ASN A 93 -5.53 -6.14 -24.02
CA ASN A 93 -5.31 -5.73 -22.64
C ASN A 93 -4.11 -6.52 -22.08
N PRO A 94 -3.12 -5.88 -21.44
CA PRO A 94 -1.92 -6.55 -20.94
C PRO A 94 -2.20 -7.64 -19.89
N PHE A 95 -3.36 -7.63 -19.27
CA PHE A 95 -3.79 -8.61 -18.27
C PHE A 95 -4.68 -9.73 -18.83
N ASP A 96 -4.99 -9.72 -20.13
CA ASP A 96 -5.79 -10.79 -20.73
C ASP A 96 -5.11 -12.15 -20.58
N ASN A 97 -5.89 -13.16 -20.17
CA ASN A 97 -5.45 -14.55 -19.95
C ASN A 97 -4.33 -14.69 -18.91
N LYS A 98 -4.28 -13.81 -17.92
CA LYS A 98 -3.26 -13.83 -16.86
C LYS A 98 -3.89 -14.00 -15.48
N VAL A 99 -3.07 -14.42 -14.53
CA VAL A 99 -3.36 -14.31 -13.11
C VAL A 99 -2.60 -13.09 -12.60
N VAL A 100 -3.32 -12.16 -11.98
CA VAL A 100 -2.76 -10.93 -11.42
C VAL A 100 -2.94 -10.97 -9.92
N VAL A 101 -1.83 -10.92 -9.18
CA VAL A 101 -1.82 -10.83 -7.73
C VAL A 101 -1.31 -9.45 -7.35
N ILE A 102 -2.06 -8.71 -6.56
CA ILE A 102 -1.67 -7.36 -6.09
C ILE A 102 -1.64 -7.39 -4.57
N ASP A 103 -0.45 -7.23 -4.03
CA ASP A 103 -0.23 -7.12 -2.59
C ASP A 103 -0.40 -5.66 -2.13
N GLU A 104 -0.87 -5.47 -0.91
CA GLU A 104 -1.20 -4.17 -0.31
C GLU A 104 -2.03 -3.27 -1.25
N VAL A 105 -3.02 -3.87 -1.92
CA VAL A 105 -3.82 -3.23 -2.98
C VAL A 105 -4.49 -1.92 -2.52
N HIS A 106 -4.71 -1.74 -1.24
CA HIS A 106 -5.30 -0.53 -0.67
C HIS A 106 -4.51 0.74 -1.04
N ASN A 107 -3.19 0.67 -1.16
CA ASN A 107 -2.35 1.79 -1.57
C ASN A 107 -2.64 2.20 -3.02
N MET A 108 -2.78 1.22 -3.92
CA MET A 108 -3.16 1.46 -5.31
C MET A 108 -4.58 2.05 -5.41
N VAL A 109 -5.54 1.48 -4.67
CA VAL A 109 -6.94 1.93 -4.66
C VAL A 109 -7.07 3.36 -4.16
N SER A 110 -6.41 3.70 -3.06
CA SER A 110 -6.41 5.07 -2.51
C SER A 110 -5.85 6.08 -3.52
N THR A 111 -4.76 5.72 -4.22
CA THR A 111 -4.19 6.57 -5.26
C THR A 111 -5.15 6.75 -6.44
N ILE A 112 -5.81 5.67 -6.90
CA ILE A 112 -6.80 5.72 -7.99
C ILE A 112 -7.96 6.64 -7.61
N VAL A 113 -8.54 6.48 -6.42
CA VAL A 113 -9.66 7.30 -5.93
C VAL A 113 -9.33 8.79 -5.96
N ASN A 114 -8.11 9.16 -5.56
CA ASN A 114 -7.65 10.55 -5.58
C ASN A 114 -7.48 11.11 -7.01
N GLN A 115 -7.37 10.25 -8.02
CA GLN A 115 -7.12 10.63 -9.42
C GLN A 115 -8.35 10.48 -10.35
N LEU A 116 -9.45 9.89 -9.88
CA LEU A 116 -10.66 9.65 -10.69
C LEU A 116 -11.29 10.93 -11.28
N ASP A 117 -11.12 12.07 -10.61
CA ASP A 117 -11.63 13.36 -11.08
C ASP A 117 -10.62 14.15 -11.93
N SER A 118 -9.44 13.55 -12.23
CA SER A 118 -8.46 14.19 -13.12
C SER A 118 -9.01 14.31 -14.53
N LYS A 119 -8.76 15.46 -15.18
CA LYS A 119 -9.17 15.69 -16.58
C LYS A 119 -8.39 14.83 -17.58
N THR A 120 -7.16 14.48 -17.24
CA THR A 120 -6.29 13.60 -18.04
C THR A 120 -6.16 12.24 -17.37
N PRO A 121 -6.25 11.12 -18.13
CA PRO A 121 -6.01 9.80 -17.59
C PRO A 121 -4.57 9.70 -17.05
N THR A 122 -4.44 9.25 -15.81
CA THR A 122 -3.14 8.99 -15.19
C THR A 122 -2.75 7.52 -15.43
N ILE A 123 -1.48 7.18 -15.17
CA ILE A 123 -1.02 5.78 -15.27
C ILE A 123 -1.84 4.87 -14.35
N LYS A 124 -2.19 5.34 -13.15
CA LYS A 124 -2.97 4.56 -12.18
C LYS A 124 -4.42 4.34 -12.63
N THR A 125 -5.07 5.38 -13.18
CA THR A 125 -6.42 5.22 -13.74
C THR A 125 -6.42 4.34 -14.99
N LYS A 126 -5.37 4.37 -15.80
CA LYS A 126 -5.20 3.49 -16.96
C LYS A 126 -5.00 2.03 -16.52
N LEU A 127 -4.19 1.79 -15.49
CA LEU A 127 -4.02 0.47 -14.88
C LEU A 127 -5.35 -0.07 -14.34
N TYR A 128 -6.14 0.78 -13.67
CA TYR A 128 -7.48 0.45 -13.19
C TYR A 128 -8.42 0.01 -14.32
N GLU A 129 -8.48 0.76 -15.42
CA GLU A 129 -9.31 0.39 -16.57
C GLU A 129 -8.85 -0.94 -17.20
N TYR A 130 -7.55 -1.18 -17.33
CA TYR A 130 -7.04 -2.45 -17.82
C TYR A 130 -7.43 -3.62 -16.92
N LEU A 131 -7.31 -3.50 -15.61
CA LEU A 131 -7.72 -4.55 -14.68
C LEU A 131 -9.22 -4.82 -14.73
N LYS A 132 -10.03 -3.77 -14.81
CA LYS A 132 -11.49 -3.86 -14.86
C LYS A 132 -12.00 -4.51 -16.15
N ASP A 133 -11.33 -4.24 -17.27
CA ASP A 133 -11.74 -4.71 -18.60
C ASP A 133 -10.97 -5.96 -19.08
N ALA A 134 -10.08 -6.51 -18.27
CA ALA A 134 -9.29 -7.69 -18.63
C ALA A 134 -10.17 -8.91 -18.91
N HIS A 135 -9.86 -9.59 -20.02
CA HIS A 135 -10.58 -10.79 -20.44
C HIS A 135 -9.88 -12.05 -19.95
N ASN A 136 -10.66 -13.02 -19.41
CA ASN A 136 -10.13 -14.28 -18.88
C ASN A 136 -8.99 -14.07 -17.88
N CYS A 137 -9.07 -13.01 -17.09
CA CYS A 137 -8.09 -12.66 -16.06
C CYS A 137 -8.58 -13.16 -14.70
N ARG A 138 -7.67 -13.67 -13.89
CA ARG A 138 -7.92 -13.97 -12.47
C ARG A 138 -7.19 -12.96 -11.63
N ILE A 139 -7.93 -12.21 -10.84
CA ILE A 139 -7.39 -11.14 -10.00
C ILE A 139 -7.47 -11.58 -8.54
N VAL A 140 -6.36 -11.47 -7.83
CA VAL A 140 -6.26 -11.74 -6.40
C VAL A 140 -5.68 -10.50 -5.73
N PHE A 141 -6.42 -9.94 -4.78
CA PHE A 141 -5.99 -8.81 -3.97
C PHE A 141 -5.67 -9.27 -2.56
N LEU A 142 -4.53 -8.83 -2.04
CA LEU A 142 -4.10 -9.07 -0.67
C LEU A 142 -4.08 -7.73 0.05
N THR A 143 -4.74 -7.64 1.20
CA THR A 143 -4.72 -6.44 2.05
C THR A 143 -5.27 -6.75 3.43
N GLY A 144 -4.62 -6.20 4.45
CA GLY A 144 -5.16 -6.18 5.81
C GLY A 144 -6.16 -5.04 6.04
N THR A 145 -6.16 -4.00 5.21
CA THR A 145 -6.91 -2.75 5.40
C THR A 145 -7.53 -2.27 4.09
N PRO A 146 -8.66 -2.84 3.65
CA PRO A 146 -9.25 -2.57 2.33
C PRO A 146 -9.76 -1.13 2.14
N ILE A 147 -9.92 -0.37 3.22
CA ILE A 147 -10.35 1.04 3.22
C ILE A 147 -9.40 1.82 4.10
N ILE A 148 -8.83 2.89 3.56
CA ILE A 148 -7.93 3.77 4.32
C ILE A 148 -8.54 5.16 4.51
N ASN A 149 -8.94 5.84 3.42
CA ASN A 149 -9.30 7.25 3.45
C ASN A 149 -10.78 7.51 3.21
N TYR A 150 -11.37 6.88 2.19
CA TYR A 150 -12.71 7.23 1.73
C TYR A 150 -13.58 6.00 1.52
N PRO A 151 -14.90 6.08 1.84
CA PRO A 151 -15.81 4.95 1.66
C PRO A 151 -15.92 4.43 0.23
N ASN A 152 -15.69 5.27 -0.78
CA ASN A 152 -15.73 4.88 -2.19
C ASN A 152 -14.49 4.10 -2.65
N GLU A 153 -13.47 3.94 -1.81
CA GLU A 153 -12.38 2.99 -2.04
C GLU A 153 -12.92 1.56 -2.21
N ILE A 154 -13.98 1.20 -1.47
CA ILE A 154 -14.72 -0.05 -1.67
C ILE A 154 -15.18 -0.18 -3.13
N ALA A 155 -15.70 0.89 -3.73
CA ALA A 155 -16.21 0.82 -5.10
C ALA A 155 -15.09 0.51 -6.08
N VAL A 156 -13.96 1.19 -6.00
CA VAL A 156 -12.82 0.97 -6.88
C VAL A 156 -12.27 -0.45 -6.72
N LEU A 157 -12.07 -0.89 -5.46
CA LEU A 157 -11.58 -2.23 -5.14
C LEU A 157 -12.46 -3.31 -5.75
N TYR A 158 -13.76 -3.26 -5.47
CA TYR A 158 -14.68 -4.31 -5.90
C TYR A 158 -15.09 -4.22 -7.37
N ASN A 159 -15.01 -3.05 -8.00
CA ASN A 159 -15.23 -2.93 -9.44
C ASN A 159 -14.16 -3.68 -10.25
N MET A 160 -12.90 -3.67 -9.79
CA MET A 160 -11.84 -4.48 -10.43
C MET A 160 -12.10 -5.98 -10.30
N LEU A 161 -12.52 -6.43 -9.11
CA LEU A 161 -12.82 -7.85 -8.86
C LEU A 161 -14.09 -8.33 -9.55
N ARG A 162 -15.11 -7.47 -9.62
CA ARG A 162 -16.43 -7.78 -10.18
C ARG A 162 -16.47 -7.63 -11.70
N GLY A 163 -15.70 -6.70 -12.22
CA GLY A 163 -15.80 -6.25 -13.60
C GLY A 163 -17.07 -5.40 -13.88
N ASN A 164 -17.23 -5.00 -15.13
CA ASN A 164 -18.41 -4.26 -15.56
C ASN A 164 -19.66 -5.13 -15.55
N ILE A 165 -20.78 -4.55 -15.11
CA ILE A 165 -22.09 -5.17 -15.18
C ILE A 165 -22.82 -4.73 -16.46
N THR A 166 -23.50 -5.66 -17.10
CA THR A 166 -24.27 -5.39 -18.30
C THR A 166 -25.75 -5.30 -17.96
N THR A 167 -26.37 -4.21 -18.35
CA THR A 167 -27.79 -3.96 -18.19
C THR A 167 -28.47 -3.94 -19.55
N PHE A 168 -29.61 -4.62 -19.66
CA PHE A 168 -30.43 -4.67 -20.86
C PHE A 168 -31.75 -3.96 -20.59
N THR A 169 -32.14 -3.11 -21.52
CA THR A 169 -33.41 -2.40 -21.51
C THR A 169 -34.26 -2.94 -22.64
N LEU A 170 -35.43 -3.48 -22.29
CA LEU A 170 -36.33 -4.16 -23.20
C LEU A 170 -37.73 -3.53 -23.15
N GLN A 171 -38.30 -3.26 -24.29
CA GLN A 171 -39.70 -2.86 -24.41
C GLN A 171 -40.56 -4.12 -24.41
N LEU A 172 -41.55 -4.19 -23.51
CA LEU A 172 -42.45 -5.35 -23.42
C LEU A 172 -43.78 -5.10 -24.10
N ASP A 173 -44.37 -6.19 -24.61
CA ASP A 173 -45.75 -6.24 -25.06
C ASP A 173 -46.52 -7.27 -24.23
N THR A 174 -47.72 -6.89 -23.77
CA THR A 174 -48.58 -7.79 -23.02
C THR A 174 -49.51 -8.50 -23.99
N LEU A 175 -49.47 -9.82 -24.05
CA LEU A 175 -50.39 -10.61 -24.84
C LEU A 175 -51.84 -10.35 -24.38
N ARG A 176 -52.69 -10.12 -25.37
CA ARG A 176 -54.13 -9.84 -25.18
C ARG A 176 -54.85 -11.05 -24.59
N THR A 177 -55.06 -11.10 -23.31
CA THR A 177 -56.16 -11.85 -22.69
C THR A 177 -56.35 -11.34 -21.28
N ASN A 178 -57.53 -10.80 -20.96
CA ASN A 178 -57.95 -10.31 -19.65
C ASN A 178 -56.87 -9.58 -18.86
N GLN A 179 -56.72 -8.27 -19.13
CA GLN A 179 -55.63 -7.47 -18.60
C GLN A 179 -55.57 -7.52 -17.04
N PRO A 180 -54.57 -8.19 -16.45
CA PRO A 180 -54.35 -8.04 -15.02
C PRO A 180 -53.95 -6.59 -14.73
N SER A 181 -54.31 -6.09 -13.56
CA SER A 181 -53.93 -4.72 -13.17
C SER A 181 -52.40 -4.49 -13.36
N LYS A 182 -52.03 -3.26 -13.72
CA LYS A 182 -50.59 -2.88 -13.92
C LYS A 182 -49.69 -3.37 -12.79
N GLU A 183 -50.18 -3.38 -11.59
CA GLU A 183 -49.48 -3.82 -10.39
C GLU A 183 -49.30 -5.35 -10.32
N LYS A 184 -50.33 -6.10 -10.75
CA LYS A 184 -50.23 -7.57 -10.87
C LYS A 184 -49.17 -7.99 -11.87
N VAL A 185 -49.09 -7.34 -13.03
CA VAL A 185 -48.06 -7.58 -14.05
C VAL A 185 -46.65 -7.28 -13.48
N ARG A 186 -46.50 -6.14 -12.78
CA ARG A 186 -45.25 -5.79 -12.14
C ARG A 186 -44.80 -6.86 -11.15
N ASN A 187 -45.71 -7.29 -10.30
CA ASN A 187 -45.39 -8.28 -9.26
C ASN A 187 -45.04 -9.65 -9.87
N LEU A 188 -45.72 -10.07 -10.94
CA LEU A 188 -45.40 -11.30 -11.67
C LEU A 188 -43.99 -11.25 -12.25
N ILE A 189 -43.63 -10.16 -12.93
CA ILE A 189 -42.27 -9.96 -13.47
C ILE A 189 -41.25 -10.00 -12.36
N LEU A 190 -41.39 -9.15 -11.34
CA LEU A 190 -40.42 -9.06 -10.27
C LEU A 190 -40.22 -10.38 -9.53
N ASN A 191 -41.30 -11.12 -9.24
CA ASN A 191 -41.22 -12.40 -8.56
C ASN A 191 -40.56 -13.49 -9.41
N LYS A 192 -40.80 -13.47 -10.73
CA LYS A 192 -40.21 -14.44 -11.64
C LYS A 192 -38.71 -14.22 -11.80
N PHE A 193 -38.31 -12.96 -11.99
CA PHE A 193 -36.90 -12.59 -12.17
C PHE A 193 -36.08 -12.69 -10.88
N LYS A 194 -36.66 -12.37 -9.73
CA LYS A 194 -35.97 -12.53 -8.42
C LYS A 194 -35.54 -13.98 -8.13
N LYS A 195 -36.23 -14.96 -8.72
CA LYS A 195 -35.91 -16.39 -8.58
C LYS A 195 -34.85 -16.87 -9.58
N SER A 196 -34.46 -16.03 -10.54
CA SER A 196 -33.44 -16.37 -11.52
C SER A 196 -32.04 -16.14 -10.98
N GLY A 197 -31.20 -17.17 -10.99
CA GLY A 197 -29.80 -17.07 -10.57
C GLY A 197 -28.95 -16.17 -11.48
N TYR A 198 -29.38 -15.95 -12.72
CA TYR A 198 -28.62 -15.17 -13.72
C TYR A 198 -28.88 -13.66 -13.67
N VAL A 199 -29.91 -13.22 -12.92
CA VAL A 199 -30.33 -11.83 -12.83
C VAL A 199 -29.85 -11.22 -11.52
N ASP A 200 -29.08 -10.16 -11.60
CA ASP A 200 -28.63 -9.38 -10.45
C ASP A 200 -29.69 -8.34 -10.02
N TYR A 201 -30.22 -7.61 -10.99
CA TYR A 201 -31.22 -6.56 -10.73
C TYR A 201 -32.31 -6.56 -11.80
N VAL A 202 -33.54 -6.29 -11.37
CA VAL A 202 -34.69 -6.15 -12.24
C VAL A 202 -35.54 -4.95 -11.83
N LYS A 203 -35.90 -4.13 -12.80
CA LYS A 203 -36.83 -3.00 -12.64
C LYS A 203 -37.83 -3.03 -13.80
N TYR A 204 -39.10 -2.88 -13.52
CA TYR A 204 -40.12 -2.75 -14.52
C TYR A 204 -40.89 -1.46 -14.32
N ASN A 205 -41.00 -0.67 -15.38
CA ASN A 205 -41.80 0.54 -15.42
C ASN A 205 -43.14 0.20 -16.09
N THR A 206 -44.23 0.26 -15.33
CA THR A 206 -45.55 -0.13 -15.75
C THR A 206 -46.17 0.84 -16.78
N ASN A 207 -45.77 2.12 -16.76
CA ASN A 207 -46.33 3.13 -17.66
C ASN A 207 -45.68 3.04 -19.05
N SER A 208 -44.35 3.00 -19.10
CA SER A 208 -43.60 2.87 -20.35
C SER A 208 -43.46 1.43 -20.82
N LYS A 209 -43.88 0.43 -20.03
CA LYS A 209 -43.70 -1.01 -20.29
C LYS A 209 -42.23 -1.39 -20.54
N ILE A 210 -41.30 -0.68 -19.92
CA ILE A 210 -39.88 -0.92 -20.06
C ILE A 210 -39.39 -1.82 -18.92
N LEU A 211 -38.77 -2.94 -19.30
CA LEU A 211 -38.07 -3.85 -18.40
C LEU A 211 -36.58 -3.58 -18.47
N THR A 212 -35.98 -3.27 -17.35
CA THR A 212 -34.51 -3.15 -17.18
C THR A 212 -34.03 -4.34 -16.38
N VAL A 213 -33.12 -5.13 -16.93
CA VAL A 213 -32.54 -6.30 -16.30
C VAL A 213 -31.01 -6.21 -16.33
N THR A 214 -30.39 -6.49 -15.21
CA THR A 214 -28.94 -6.52 -15.08
C THR A 214 -28.47 -7.96 -14.97
N LYS A 215 -27.55 -8.35 -15.83
CA LYS A 215 -26.94 -9.67 -15.84
C LYS A 215 -25.98 -9.80 -14.68
N ASN A 216 -25.98 -10.95 -13.99
CA ASN A 216 -24.91 -11.25 -13.04
C ASN A 216 -23.56 -11.23 -13.75
N PRO A 217 -22.51 -10.71 -13.10
CA PRO A 217 -21.17 -10.73 -13.65
C PRO A 217 -20.68 -12.16 -13.94
N TYR A 218 -19.58 -12.21 -14.64
CA TYR A 218 -18.91 -13.41 -15.09
C TYR A 218 -19.00 -14.60 -14.13
N GLY A 219 -19.61 -15.68 -14.59
CA GLY A 219 -19.62 -16.98 -13.90
C GLY A 219 -20.42 -17.06 -12.60
N PHE A 220 -21.02 -15.97 -12.15
CA PHE A 220 -21.78 -15.94 -10.91
C PHE A 220 -23.28 -16.05 -11.15
N PHE A 221 -23.97 -16.78 -10.29
CA PHE A 221 -25.41 -16.69 -10.18
C PHE A 221 -25.85 -16.70 -8.71
N SER A 222 -26.94 -16.01 -8.44
CA SER A 222 -27.49 -15.91 -7.09
C SER A 222 -28.18 -17.21 -6.70
N SER A 223 -27.79 -17.80 -5.57
CA SER A 223 -28.49 -18.95 -4.99
C SER A 223 -29.35 -18.51 -3.81
N ALA A 224 -30.56 -19.05 -3.70
CA ALA A 224 -31.42 -18.91 -2.55
C ALA A 224 -31.84 -20.29 -2.06
N ASN A 225 -31.96 -20.47 -0.73
CA ASN A 225 -32.50 -21.70 -0.17
C ASN A 225 -34.01 -21.82 -0.43
N LYS A 226 -34.60 -22.96 -0.06
CA LYS A 226 -36.05 -23.22 -0.25
C LYS A 226 -36.93 -22.17 0.43
N ASP A 227 -36.43 -21.53 1.49
CA ASP A 227 -37.13 -20.49 2.25
C ASP A 227 -36.94 -19.07 1.64
N GLY A 228 -36.32 -18.97 0.47
CA GLY A 228 -36.08 -17.71 -0.22
C GLY A 228 -34.95 -16.84 0.39
N LYS A 229 -34.22 -17.36 1.39
CA LYS A 229 -33.05 -16.67 1.95
C LYS A 229 -31.87 -16.79 1.00
N TYR A 230 -31.19 -15.70 0.79
CA TYR A 230 -30.00 -15.63 -0.04
C TYR A 230 -28.85 -16.44 0.57
N GLN A 231 -28.31 -17.41 -0.15
CA GLN A 231 -27.24 -18.30 0.30
C GLN A 231 -25.86 -17.92 -0.24
N GLY A 232 -25.75 -16.86 -0.98
CA GLY A 232 -24.49 -16.43 -1.54
C GLY A 232 -24.47 -16.50 -3.08
N ILE A 233 -23.28 -16.41 -3.62
CA ILE A 233 -23.00 -16.49 -5.05
C ILE A 233 -22.26 -17.79 -5.31
N THR A 234 -22.73 -18.59 -6.25
CA THR A 234 -22.03 -19.79 -6.70
C THR A 234 -21.49 -19.59 -8.11
N LEU A 235 -20.36 -20.21 -8.41
CA LEU A 235 -19.84 -20.26 -9.76
C LEU A 235 -20.74 -21.15 -10.62
N ASN A 236 -21.07 -20.69 -11.83
CA ASN A 236 -21.69 -21.52 -12.81
C ASN A 236 -20.67 -22.52 -13.38
N GLU A 237 -20.97 -23.78 -13.38
CA GLU A 237 -20.11 -24.86 -13.94
C GLU A 237 -19.78 -24.63 -15.42
N GLN A 238 -20.67 -23.96 -16.15
CA GLN A 238 -20.51 -23.63 -17.57
C GLN A 238 -19.66 -22.35 -17.82
N GLY A 239 -19.22 -21.66 -16.78
CA GLY A 239 -18.38 -20.46 -16.88
C GLY A 239 -19.14 -19.22 -17.34
N LYS A 240 -18.65 -18.56 -18.38
CA LYS A 240 -19.19 -17.29 -18.88
C LYS A 240 -20.52 -17.48 -19.58
N ILE A 241 -21.53 -16.76 -19.14
CA ILE A 241 -22.81 -16.64 -19.86
C ILE A 241 -22.68 -15.51 -20.86
N ASP A 242 -22.81 -15.80 -22.15
CA ASP A 242 -22.85 -14.76 -23.18
C ASP A 242 -24.16 -13.94 -23.12
N ASP A 243 -24.19 -12.87 -23.86
CA ASP A 243 -25.33 -11.97 -23.84
C ASP A 243 -26.55 -12.56 -24.56
N ASP A 244 -26.32 -13.37 -25.60
CA ASP A 244 -27.39 -14.02 -26.37
C ASP A 244 -28.07 -15.09 -25.53
N PHE A 245 -27.31 -15.89 -24.80
CA PHE A 245 -27.88 -16.83 -23.84
C PHE A 245 -28.71 -16.11 -22.79
N PHE A 246 -28.18 -14.99 -22.22
CA PHE A 246 -28.91 -14.23 -21.22
C PHE A 246 -30.23 -13.66 -21.75
N ILE A 247 -30.24 -13.10 -22.95
CA ILE A 247 -31.47 -12.59 -23.57
C ILE A 247 -32.48 -13.70 -23.82
N LYS A 248 -32.07 -14.85 -24.38
CA LYS A 248 -32.93 -16.03 -24.54
C LYS A 248 -33.51 -16.52 -23.21
N HIS A 249 -32.72 -16.47 -22.16
CA HIS A 249 -33.19 -16.80 -20.82
C HIS A 249 -34.24 -15.80 -20.32
N VAL A 250 -34.02 -14.51 -20.51
CA VAL A 250 -34.99 -13.44 -20.19
C VAL A 250 -36.29 -13.66 -20.97
N GLU A 251 -36.24 -13.94 -22.27
CA GLU A 251 -37.40 -14.27 -23.11
C GLU A 251 -38.15 -15.49 -22.57
N THR A 252 -37.43 -16.55 -22.20
CA THR A 252 -38.05 -17.76 -21.63
C THR A 252 -38.79 -17.46 -20.32
N LEU A 253 -38.21 -16.60 -19.45
CA LEU A 253 -38.85 -16.19 -18.20
C LEU A 253 -40.13 -15.39 -18.47
N LEU A 254 -40.10 -14.48 -19.42
CA LEU A 254 -41.24 -13.65 -19.82
C LEU A 254 -42.35 -14.51 -20.44
N ASN A 255 -42.03 -15.41 -21.37
CA ASN A 255 -42.98 -16.29 -22.03
C ASN A 255 -43.74 -17.18 -21.02
N ARG A 256 -43.07 -17.62 -19.93
CA ARG A 256 -43.71 -18.39 -18.85
C ARG A 256 -44.78 -17.61 -18.06
N ILE A 257 -44.83 -16.31 -18.23
CA ILE A 257 -45.84 -15.43 -17.60
C ILE A 257 -46.70 -14.71 -18.67
N ASN A 258 -46.71 -15.23 -19.91
CA ASN A 258 -47.46 -14.69 -21.04
C ASN A 258 -47.16 -13.23 -21.40
N ILE A 259 -45.90 -12.84 -21.29
CA ILE A 259 -45.36 -11.52 -21.66
C ILE A 259 -44.30 -11.73 -22.73
N ARG A 260 -44.23 -10.85 -23.72
CA ARG A 260 -43.23 -10.91 -24.79
C ARG A 260 -42.46 -9.60 -24.93
N ILE A 261 -41.25 -9.69 -25.48
CA ILE A 261 -40.53 -8.53 -25.96
C ILE A 261 -41.23 -8.00 -27.19
N LYS A 262 -41.44 -6.70 -27.28
CA LYS A 262 -42.11 -6.06 -28.40
C LYS A 262 -41.30 -6.26 -29.68
N VAL A 263 -41.90 -6.85 -30.69
CA VAL A 263 -41.25 -7.11 -31.99
C VAL A 263 -40.85 -5.79 -32.65
N GLY A 264 -39.67 -5.76 -33.27
CA GLY A 264 -39.13 -4.57 -33.95
C GLY A 264 -38.52 -3.50 -33.04
N THR A 265 -38.46 -3.74 -31.73
CA THR A 265 -37.73 -2.83 -30.81
C THR A 265 -36.28 -3.28 -30.58
N LYS A 266 -35.37 -2.32 -30.66
CA LYS A 266 -33.93 -2.57 -30.36
C LYS A 266 -33.76 -2.83 -28.85
N ILE A 267 -33.05 -3.89 -28.51
CA ILE A 267 -32.60 -4.13 -27.14
C ILE A 267 -31.40 -3.23 -26.88
N GLU A 268 -31.57 -2.31 -25.95
CA GLU A 268 -30.47 -1.45 -25.54
C GLU A 268 -29.58 -2.19 -24.54
N LYS A 269 -28.27 -2.09 -24.74
CA LYS A 269 -27.26 -2.73 -23.91
C LYS A 269 -26.31 -1.68 -23.40
N GLU A 270 -26.20 -1.55 -22.09
CA GLU A 270 -25.30 -0.62 -21.43
C GLU A 270 -24.39 -1.35 -20.44
N LYS A 271 -23.15 -0.90 -20.35
CA LYS A 271 -22.19 -1.38 -19.37
C LYS A 271 -22.00 -0.33 -18.29
N PHE A 272 -22.06 -0.75 -17.05
CA PHE A 272 -21.86 0.10 -15.88
C PHE A 272 -20.85 -0.54 -14.93
N THR A 273 -20.20 0.28 -14.12
CA THR A 273 -19.44 -0.19 -12.96
C THR A 273 -20.41 -0.77 -11.91
N ALA A 274 -19.98 -1.81 -11.21
CA ALA A 274 -20.81 -2.48 -10.21
C ALA A 274 -21.20 -1.53 -9.06
N LEU A 275 -20.29 -0.64 -8.68
CA LEU A 275 -20.46 0.37 -7.63
C LEU A 275 -20.05 1.75 -8.17
N PRO A 276 -20.69 2.85 -7.69
CA PRO A 276 -20.29 4.20 -8.08
C PRO A 276 -18.88 4.53 -7.58
N GLU A 277 -18.01 4.94 -8.48
CA GLU A 277 -16.59 5.19 -8.20
C GLU A 277 -16.35 6.55 -7.54
N LYS A 278 -17.13 7.57 -7.97
CA LYS A 278 -16.97 8.92 -7.44
C LYS A 278 -17.51 9.05 -6.03
N LYS A 279 -16.77 9.73 -5.16
CA LYS A 279 -17.12 9.94 -3.75
C LYS A 279 -18.57 10.43 -3.58
N LYS A 280 -18.93 11.50 -4.30
CA LYS A 280 -20.28 12.11 -4.21
C LYS A 280 -21.41 11.12 -4.56
N ASP A 281 -21.20 10.31 -5.59
CA ASP A 281 -22.20 9.35 -6.07
C ASP A 281 -22.30 8.15 -5.12
N PHE A 282 -21.16 7.67 -4.61
CA PHE A 282 -21.12 6.60 -3.63
C PHE A 282 -21.80 7.00 -2.32
N GLU A 283 -21.41 8.13 -1.76
CA GLU A 283 -22.01 8.67 -0.53
C GLU A 283 -23.51 8.95 -0.73
N GLY A 284 -23.89 9.58 -1.83
CA GLY A 284 -25.29 9.83 -2.18
C GLY A 284 -26.13 8.56 -2.25
N LYS A 285 -25.55 7.43 -2.68
CA LYS A 285 -26.24 6.15 -2.83
C LYS A 285 -26.22 5.29 -1.56
N PHE A 286 -25.12 5.29 -0.81
CA PHE A 286 -24.89 4.33 0.27
C PHE A 286 -24.74 4.92 1.66
N ILE A 287 -24.58 6.23 1.81
CA ILE A 287 -24.41 6.87 3.12
C ILE A 287 -25.58 7.82 3.38
N ASP A 288 -26.21 7.68 4.53
CA ASP A 288 -27.20 8.62 5.02
C ASP A 288 -26.47 9.85 5.58
N LYS A 289 -26.81 11.04 5.06
CA LYS A 289 -26.11 12.29 5.43
C LYS A 289 -26.38 12.74 6.86
N ASN A 290 -27.51 12.36 7.43
CA ASN A 290 -27.92 12.81 8.76
C ASN A 290 -27.36 11.89 9.85
N THR A 291 -27.41 10.57 9.60
CA THR A 291 -27.02 9.56 10.59
C THR A 291 -25.61 9.02 10.37
N LEU A 292 -24.97 9.33 9.23
CA LEU A 292 -23.70 8.79 8.76
C LEU A 292 -23.68 7.25 8.70
N LYS A 293 -24.87 6.62 8.69
CA LYS A 293 -25.02 5.17 8.61
C LYS A 293 -25.15 4.70 7.16
N LEU A 294 -24.84 3.43 6.98
CA LEU A 294 -24.97 2.78 5.67
C LEU A 294 -26.46 2.60 5.30
N LYS A 295 -26.87 3.15 4.15
CA LYS A 295 -28.16 2.90 3.51
C LYS A 295 -27.99 1.99 2.30
N ASN A 296 -29.08 1.41 1.79
CA ASN A 296 -29.06 0.48 0.64
C ASN A 296 -28.07 -0.69 0.81
N ASN A 297 -27.87 -1.13 2.06
CA ASN A 297 -26.90 -2.16 2.43
C ASN A 297 -27.09 -3.49 1.66
N ILE A 298 -28.32 -3.86 1.32
CA ILE A 298 -28.63 -5.08 0.56
C ILE A 298 -28.00 -5.00 -0.84
N LEU A 299 -28.10 -3.85 -1.50
CA LEU A 299 -27.51 -3.65 -2.82
C LEU A 299 -25.98 -3.70 -2.75
N LEU A 300 -25.38 -3.03 -1.77
CA LEU A 300 -23.94 -3.06 -1.57
C LEU A 300 -23.47 -4.49 -1.32
N LYS A 301 -24.09 -5.21 -0.39
CA LYS A 301 -23.78 -6.61 -0.09
C LYS A 301 -23.83 -7.50 -1.33
N ARG A 302 -24.86 -7.36 -2.18
CA ARG A 302 -24.96 -8.13 -3.43
C ARG A 302 -23.81 -7.87 -4.40
N ARG A 303 -23.29 -6.64 -4.41
CA ARG A 303 -22.20 -6.26 -5.32
C ARG A 303 -20.83 -6.77 -4.87
N ILE A 304 -20.63 -6.96 -3.56
CA ILE A 304 -19.34 -7.37 -2.98
C ILE A 304 -19.31 -8.84 -2.52
N LEU A 305 -20.46 -9.45 -2.33
CA LEU A 305 -20.56 -10.81 -1.79
C LEU A 305 -19.88 -11.83 -2.69
N GLY A 306 -19.15 -12.77 -2.08
CA GLY A 306 -18.43 -13.84 -2.77
C GLY A 306 -17.06 -13.43 -3.34
N LEU A 307 -16.67 -12.16 -3.20
CA LEU A 307 -15.39 -11.63 -3.69
C LEU A 307 -14.35 -11.43 -2.60
N THR A 308 -14.71 -11.66 -1.35
CA THR A 308 -13.80 -11.48 -0.20
C THR A 308 -13.73 -12.74 0.62
N SER A 309 -12.52 -13.15 0.94
CA SER A 309 -12.24 -14.14 1.99
C SER A 309 -11.57 -13.42 3.14
N TYR A 310 -12.14 -13.54 4.33
CA TYR A 310 -11.58 -13.00 5.55
C TYR A 310 -11.41 -14.11 6.56
N PHE A 311 -10.21 -14.26 7.04
CA PHE A 311 -9.90 -15.22 8.10
C PHE A 311 -9.58 -14.44 9.38
N ARG A 312 -10.44 -14.56 10.37
CA ARG A 312 -10.10 -14.13 11.72
C ARG A 312 -9.25 -15.23 12.33
N SER A 313 -7.99 -14.93 12.62
CA SER A 313 -7.11 -15.89 13.27
C SER A 313 -7.77 -16.37 14.57
N ALA A 314 -8.01 -17.66 14.66
CA ALA A 314 -8.54 -18.28 15.89
C ALA A 314 -7.49 -18.33 17.01
N SER A 315 -6.22 -18.05 16.68
CA SER A 315 -5.09 -18.14 17.59
C SER A 315 -4.57 -16.74 17.91
N GLU A 316 -5.32 -15.96 18.68
CA GLU A 316 -4.82 -14.72 19.31
C GLU A 316 -3.51 -14.99 20.08
N SER A 317 -3.33 -16.22 20.57
CA SER A 317 -2.10 -16.69 21.22
C SER A 317 -0.84 -16.70 20.34
N LEU A 318 -0.96 -16.57 19.02
CA LEU A 318 0.18 -16.49 18.08
C LEU A 318 0.63 -15.04 17.81
N LEU A 319 -0.13 -14.06 18.26
CA LEU A 319 0.19 -12.65 18.11
C LEU A 319 0.59 -12.08 19.47
N PRO A 320 1.50 -11.10 19.51
CA PRO A 320 1.83 -10.42 20.75
C PRO A 320 0.61 -9.66 21.27
N ASP A 321 0.35 -9.77 22.57
CA ASP A 321 -0.65 -8.97 23.25
C ASP A 321 -0.10 -7.58 23.59
N PHE A 322 -0.99 -6.61 23.69
CA PHE A 322 -0.69 -5.31 24.27
C PHE A 322 -0.91 -5.39 25.79
N ASP A 323 0.17 -5.12 26.54
CA ASP A 323 0.06 -4.99 27.97
C ASP A 323 -0.69 -3.70 28.33
N GLU A 324 -0.26 -2.58 27.75
CA GLU A 324 -0.91 -1.29 27.95
C GLU A 324 -0.70 -0.34 26.74
N ILE A 325 -1.77 0.37 26.34
CA ILE A 325 -1.72 1.46 25.38
C ILE A 325 -1.82 2.78 26.13
N GLN A 326 -0.68 3.48 26.27
CA GLN A 326 -0.63 4.75 26.98
C GLN A 326 -0.72 5.93 26.03
N ASN A 327 -1.75 6.76 26.18
CA ASN A 327 -1.82 8.07 25.53
C ASN A 327 -1.25 9.13 26.48
N ILE A 328 0.00 9.55 26.20
CA ILE A 328 0.71 10.50 27.05
C ILE A 328 0.49 11.92 26.51
N SER A 329 -0.29 12.72 27.24
CA SER A 329 -0.46 14.14 26.92
C SER A 329 0.70 14.93 27.46
N ILE A 330 1.50 15.51 26.58
CA ILE A 330 2.69 16.29 26.93
C ILE A 330 2.41 17.75 26.57
N PRO A 331 2.30 18.67 27.54
CA PRO A 331 2.13 20.09 27.25
C PRO A 331 3.40 20.65 26.59
N MET A 332 3.21 21.55 25.64
CA MET A 332 4.31 22.34 25.10
C MET A 332 4.87 23.26 26.18
N SER A 333 6.16 23.55 26.09
CA SER A 333 6.75 24.67 26.84
C SER A 333 6.22 26.00 26.30
N ASP A 334 6.34 27.09 27.06
CA ASP A 334 6.00 28.43 26.60
C ASP A 334 6.82 28.81 25.34
N TYR A 335 8.08 28.41 25.31
CA TYR A 335 8.94 28.62 24.15
C TYR A 335 8.44 27.88 22.90
N GLN A 336 8.20 26.57 23.04
CA GLN A 336 7.71 25.75 21.92
C GLN A 336 6.31 26.23 21.45
N LEU A 337 5.45 26.66 22.36
CA LEU A 337 4.14 27.22 22.04
C LEU A 337 4.29 28.52 21.24
N GLY A 338 5.22 29.39 21.63
CA GLY A 338 5.51 30.63 20.89
C GLY A 338 5.95 30.36 19.46
N GLU A 339 6.86 29.41 19.23
CA GLU A 339 7.28 29.01 17.91
C GLU A 339 6.15 28.35 17.10
N TYR A 340 5.35 27.51 17.74
CA TYR A 340 4.15 26.91 17.12
C TYR A 340 3.15 27.98 16.63
N GLU A 341 2.86 28.98 17.46
CA GLU A 341 1.93 30.06 17.06
C GLU A 341 2.46 30.90 15.89
N LYS A 342 3.76 31.19 15.84
CA LYS A 342 4.39 31.87 14.67
C LYS A 342 4.12 31.10 13.39
N VAL A 343 4.35 29.79 13.40
CA VAL A 343 4.14 28.92 12.25
C VAL A 343 2.65 28.81 11.90
N ARG A 344 1.76 28.72 12.90
CA ARG A 344 0.31 28.68 12.68
C ARG A 344 -0.26 29.95 12.06
N VAL A 345 0.25 31.11 12.47
CA VAL A 345 -0.13 32.38 11.85
C VAL A 345 0.24 32.39 10.35
N ARG A 346 1.43 31.90 10.02
CA ARG A 346 1.88 31.76 8.64
C ARG A 346 0.99 30.81 7.83
N GLU A 347 0.73 29.59 8.33
CA GLU A 347 -0.13 28.61 7.66
C GLU A 347 -1.57 29.15 7.48
N ARG A 348 -2.15 29.83 8.49
CA ARG A 348 -3.49 30.46 8.37
C ARG A 348 -3.53 31.55 7.29
N LYS A 349 -2.44 32.30 7.13
CA LYS A 349 -2.34 33.33 6.08
C LYS A 349 -2.30 32.68 4.69
N ASP A 350 -1.54 31.61 4.54
CA ASP A 350 -1.46 30.84 3.29
C ASP A 350 -2.81 30.20 2.95
N ASP A 351 -3.49 29.59 3.93
CA ASP A 351 -4.83 29.01 3.76
C ASP A 351 -5.86 30.06 3.29
N LYS A 352 -5.85 31.27 3.87
CA LYS A 352 -6.70 32.37 3.44
C LYS A 352 -6.40 32.82 2.01
N GLN A 353 -5.12 32.92 1.63
CA GLN A 353 -4.72 33.29 0.26
C GLN A 353 -5.17 32.21 -0.75
N LYS A 354 -5.03 30.94 -0.41
CA LYS A 354 -5.49 29.80 -1.23
C LYS A 354 -7.00 29.82 -1.40
N ALA A 355 -7.76 30.03 -0.33
CA ALA A 355 -9.22 30.14 -0.36
C ALA A 355 -9.68 31.30 -1.27
N THR A 356 -9.03 32.46 -1.18
CA THR A 356 -9.36 33.65 -2.01
C THR A 356 -9.05 33.39 -3.49
N ARG A 357 -7.95 32.73 -3.81
CA ARG A 357 -7.60 32.34 -5.20
C ARG A 357 -8.60 31.32 -5.77
N LYS A 358 -9.02 30.32 -4.97
CA LYS A 358 -10.04 29.33 -5.35
C LYS A 358 -11.41 29.97 -5.59
N ALA A 359 -11.82 30.92 -4.76
CA ALA A 359 -13.06 31.67 -4.93
C ALA A 359 -13.06 32.50 -6.23
N LYS A 360 -11.95 33.18 -6.56
CA LYS A 360 -11.79 33.93 -7.81
C LYS A 360 -11.78 33.07 -9.08
N ALA A 361 -11.41 31.78 -8.96
CA ALA A 361 -11.35 30.84 -10.07
C ALA A 361 -12.69 30.12 -10.34
N ASN A 362 -13.80 30.52 -9.70
CA ASN A 362 -15.14 29.88 -9.82
C ASN A 362 -15.17 28.34 -9.62
N LYS A 363 -14.22 27.79 -8.87
CA LYS A 363 -14.16 26.37 -8.55
C LYS A 363 -14.81 26.07 -7.20
N PHE A 364 -16.11 26.34 -7.08
CA PHE A 364 -16.89 26.18 -5.85
C PHE A 364 -17.03 24.73 -5.35
N ASN A 365 -16.58 23.74 -6.13
CA ASN A 365 -16.79 22.32 -5.82
C ASN A 365 -15.56 21.59 -5.23
N GLU A 366 -14.48 22.31 -4.87
CA GLU A 366 -13.25 21.66 -4.36
C GLU A 366 -12.90 22.09 -2.92
N VAL A 367 -13.88 22.16 -2.05
CA VAL A 367 -13.64 22.51 -0.62
C VAL A 367 -12.84 21.43 0.13
N TYR A 368 -12.70 20.22 -0.42
CA TYR A 368 -12.04 19.07 0.19
C TYR A 368 -11.00 18.36 -0.68
N LYS A 369 -10.34 19.06 -1.60
CA LYS A 369 -9.03 18.55 -2.03
C LYS A 369 -8.03 18.90 -0.94
N GLU A 370 -7.94 18.02 0.05
CA GLU A 370 -6.85 18.03 1.01
C GLU A 370 -5.55 17.85 0.20
N SER A 371 -4.78 18.92 0.11
CA SER A 371 -3.39 18.81 -0.28
C SER A 371 -2.73 17.89 0.74
N GLY A 372 -1.94 16.90 0.32
CA GLY A 372 -1.22 15.97 1.21
C GLY A 372 -0.25 16.63 2.22
N ASN A 373 -0.28 17.95 2.30
CA ASN A 373 0.55 18.80 3.15
C ASN A 373 -0.23 19.45 4.30
N TYR A 374 -1.26 18.77 4.79
CA TYR A 374 -2.07 19.35 5.85
C TYR A 374 -1.22 19.65 7.09
N ARG A 375 -0.97 20.96 7.32
CA ARG A 375 -0.33 21.50 8.52
C ARG A 375 1.04 20.87 8.85
N THR A 376 1.84 20.57 7.85
CA THR A 376 3.14 19.90 8.02
C THR A 376 4.05 20.67 8.95
N TRP A 377 4.16 21.98 8.77
CA TRP A 377 5.07 22.82 9.55
C TRP A 377 4.70 22.92 11.02
N SER A 378 3.43 23.17 11.34
CA SER A 378 2.97 23.20 12.73
C SER A 378 3.07 21.83 13.40
N ARG A 379 2.87 20.72 12.66
CA ARG A 379 3.08 19.37 13.19
C ARG A 379 4.56 19.10 13.51
N MET A 380 5.47 19.59 12.67
CA MET A 380 6.93 19.52 12.91
C MET A 380 7.32 20.24 14.21
N VAL A 381 6.85 21.46 14.41
CA VAL A 381 7.12 22.23 15.63
C VAL A 381 6.51 21.54 16.88
N CYS A 382 5.42 20.79 16.76
CA CYS A 382 4.91 19.96 17.86
C CYS A 382 5.90 18.87 18.30
N ASN A 383 6.86 18.49 17.44
CA ASN A 383 7.90 17.56 17.82
C ASN A 383 9.11 18.29 18.41
N TYR A 384 9.63 19.31 17.71
CA TYR A 384 10.81 20.04 18.14
C TYR A 384 10.78 21.49 17.66
N ALA A 385 11.02 22.43 18.56
CA ALA A 385 11.24 23.83 18.26
C ALA A 385 12.76 24.13 18.22
N PHE A 386 13.22 24.77 17.16
CA PHE A 386 14.64 25.11 17.01
C PHE A 386 15.09 26.11 18.07
N PRO A 387 16.32 26.03 18.58
CA PRO A 387 16.89 27.03 19.51
C PRO A 387 16.93 28.43 18.84
N ASN A 388 16.92 29.50 19.67
CA ASN A 388 16.86 30.88 19.18
C ASN A 388 17.99 31.28 18.22
N ASP A 389 19.16 30.67 18.38
CA ASP A 389 20.37 30.93 17.59
C ASP A 389 20.49 30.06 16.35
N VAL A 390 19.52 29.15 16.12
CA VAL A 390 19.45 28.32 14.94
C VAL A 390 18.11 28.58 14.22
N GLU A 391 18.13 29.40 13.21
CA GLU A 391 16.91 29.68 12.43
C GLU A 391 16.41 28.44 11.71
N ARG A 392 15.13 28.11 11.89
CA ARG A 392 14.45 27.07 11.11
C ARG A 392 14.18 27.58 9.68
N PRO A 393 14.85 27.04 8.65
CA PRO A 393 14.60 27.49 7.29
C PRO A 393 13.20 27.10 6.80
N PHE A 394 12.58 28.01 6.04
CA PHE A 394 11.35 27.76 5.33
C PHE A 394 11.53 28.00 3.82
N PRO A 395 10.83 27.28 2.95
CA PRO A 395 10.87 27.53 1.52
C PRO A 395 10.37 28.94 1.21
N THR A 396 11.11 29.67 0.37
CA THR A 396 10.77 31.05 -0.04
C THR A 396 9.88 31.10 -1.29
N VAL A 397 9.59 29.97 -1.92
CA VAL A 397 8.82 29.89 -3.17
C VAL A 397 7.34 30.15 -2.92
N LYS A 398 6.74 31.05 -3.70
CA LYS A 398 5.33 31.44 -3.63
C LYS A 398 4.31 30.30 -3.89
N SER A 399 4.76 29.13 -4.30
CA SER A 399 3.96 27.93 -4.51
C SER A 399 4.27 26.86 -3.44
N SER A 400 3.83 27.09 -2.21
CA SER A 400 3.88 26.07 -1.13
C SER A 400 2.96 24.86 -1.39
N ASP A 401 2.39 24.75 -2.59
CA ASP A 401 1.40 23.72 -2.91
C ASP A 401 2.00 22.32 -3.16
N GLY A 402 3.33 22.19 -3.15
CA GLY A 402 4.03 20.94 -3.49
C GLY A 402 5.03 20.41 -2.46
N VAL A 403 5.42 21.21 -1.46
CA VAL A 403 6.43 20.76 -0.46
C VAL A 403 5.79 19.82 0.55
N ASN A 404 6.03 18.53 0.42
CA ASN A 404 5.59 17.50 1.35
C ASN A 404 6.79 16.87 2.08
N GLU A 405 6.49 16.03 3.07
CA GLU A 405 7.48 15.30 3.87
C GLU A 405 8.47 14.54 2.98
N THR A 406 7.98 13.84 1.97
CA THR A 406 8.80 13.06 1.02
C THR A 406 9.75 13.94 0.22
N MET A 407 9.35 15.16 -0.12
CA MET A 407 10.18 16.12 -0.85
C MET A 407 11.28 16.70 0.02
N LEU A 408 10.95 17.04 1.27
CA LEU A 408 11.95 17.48 2.26
C LEU A 408 12.98 16.38 2.55
N ASP A 409 12.53 15.14 2.66
CA ASP A 409 13.40 13.99 2.87
C ASP A 409 14.33 13.76 1.68
N LYS A 410 13.85 13.89 0.45
CA LYS A 410 14.70 13.79 -0.75
C LYS A 410 15.75 14.87 -0.82
N LEU A 411 15.39 16.12 -0.55
CA LEU A 411 16.34 17.23 -0.52
C LEU A 411 17.48 17.06 0.48
N MET A 412 17.19 16.46 1.63
CA MET A 412 18.21 16.20 2.66
C MET A 412 19.10 14.98 2.33
N ASN A 413 18.56 14.01 1.58
CA ASN A 413 19.26 12.76 1.28
C ASN A 413 20.24 12.86 0.10
N GLU A 414 20.07 13.80 -0.83
CA GLU A 414 20.96 13.97 -1.99
C GLU A 414 22.42 14.26 -1.61
N LYS A 415 22.67 14.73 -0.38
CA LYS A 415 24.04 14.91 0.15
C LYS A 415 24.63 13.64 0.79
N ILE A 416 23.81 12.66 1.16
CA ILE A 416 24.24 11.45 1.87
C ILE A 416 24.50 10.29 0.88
N SER A 417 23.94 10.36 -0.31
CA SER A 417 24.05 9.33 -1.36
C SER A 417 24.51 9.91 -2.69
N SER A 418 25.78 10.34 -2.77
CA SER A 418 26.39 10.63 -4.09
C SER A 418 26.73 9.37 -4.89
N GLU A 419 26.35 8.20 -4.43
CA GLU A 419 26.56 6.92 -5.13
C GLU A 419 25.40 5.96 -4.89
N GLN A 420 24.24 6.19 -5.44
CA GLN A 420 23.29 5.14 -5.88
C GLN A 420 21.89 5.73 -6.04
N ASN A 421 21.57 6.08 -7.28
CA ASN A 421 20.22 6.41 -7.72
C ASN A 421 19.36 5.13 -7.80
N THR A 422 18.41 5.00 -6.90
CA THR A 422 17.18 4.25 -7.18
C THR A 422 16.00 5.18 -6.94
N LEU A 423 15.64 5.89 -8.00
CA LEU A 423 14.39 6.65 -8.13
C LEU A 423 13.25 5.65 -8.40
N GLU A 424 12.77 4.99 -7.37
CA GLU A 424 11.59 4.16 -7.43
C GLU A 424 10.50 4.82 -6.59
N ASP A 425 9.42 5.29 -7.23
CA ASP A 425 8.09 5.55 -6.63
C ASP A 425 7.41 6.91 -6.92
N ILE A 426 7.68 7.57 -8.04
CA ILE A 426 6.97 8.81 -8.38
C ILE A 426 6.44 8.78 -9.83
N ASP A 427 5.17 9.18 -9.98
CA ASP A 427 4.47 9.41 -11.26
C ASP A 427 5.26 10.40 -12.14
N ILE A 428 5.53 10.12 -13.41
CA ILE A 428 6.42 10.94 -14.26
C ILE A 428 6.00 12.41 -14.31
N GLU A 429 4.69 12.73 -14.35
CA GLU A 429 4.25 14.12 -14.25
C GLU A 429 4.49 14.72 -12.86
N LYS A 430 4.39 13.92 -11.81
CA LYS A 430 4.76 14.31 -10.46
C LYS A 430 6.27 14.30 -10.27
N GLU A 431 6.98 13.41 -10.94
CA GLU A 431 8.44 13.32 -10.92
C GLU A 431 9.07 14.50 -11.65
N ALA A 432 8.58 14.85 -12.85
CA ALA A 432 8.99 16.05 -13.55
C ALA A 432 8.64 17.31 -12.76
N LYS A 433 7.45 17.38 -12.16
CA LYS A 433 7.04 18.50 -11.31
C LYS A 433 7.79 18.54 -10.00
N LEU A 434 8.05 17.37 -9.38
CA LEU A 434 8.86 17.25 -8.18
C LEU A 434 10.31 17.62 -8.47
N GLN A 435 10.87 17.20 -9.61
CA GLN A 435 12.21 17.57 -10.07
C GLN A 435 12.29 19.09 -10.31
N GLU A 436 11.30 19.65 -11.01
CA GLU A 436 11.18 21.11 -11.21
C GLU A 436 11.03 21.88 -9.88
N ASP A 437 10.27 21.36 -8.94
CA ASP A 437 10.09 21.95 -7.61
C ASP A 437 11.35 21.77 -6.73
N ILE A 438 12.07 20.65 -6.86
CA ILE A 438 13.38 20.41 -6.23
C ILE A 438 14.43 21.38 -6.81
N GLU A 439 14.51 21.52 -8.14
CA GLU A 439 15.42 22.46 -8.79
C GLU A 439 15.12 23.91 -8.39
N LYS A 440 13.84 24.29 -8.28
CA LYS A 440 13.43 25.62 -7.78
C LYS A 440 13.83 25.82 -6.31
N LEU A 441 13.73 24.79 -5.47
CA LEU A 441 14.13 24.86 -4.06
C LEU A 441 15.66 24.88 -3.91
N GLN A 442 16.38 24.11 -4.70
CA GLN A 442 17.84 24.15 -4.77
C GLN A 442 18.32 25.52 -5.25
N GLY A 443 17.73 26.06 -6.32
CA GLY A 443 18.02 27.40 -6.81
C GLY A 443 17.66 28.53 -5.85
N SER A 444 16.77 28.29 -4.87
CA SER A 444 16.40 29.26 -3.82
C SER A 444 17.36 29.29 -2.61
N GLY A 445 18.39 28.45 -2.58
CA GLY A 445 19.29 28.30 -1.45
C GLY A 445 18.66 27.65 -0.21
N TYR A 446 17.45 27.12 -0.31
CA TYR A 446 16.74 26.48 0.80
C TYR A 446 17.49 25.24 1.34
N HIS A 447 18.00 24.43 0.42
CA HIS A 447 18.80 23.25 0.78
C HIS A 447 20.05 23.61 1.57
N ASN A 448 20.79 24.63 1.14
CA ASN A 448 22.00 25.07 1.85
C ASN A 448 21.66 25.55 3.26
N ARG A 449 20.59 26.33 3.42
CA ARG A 449 20.14 26.77 4.75
C ARG A 449 19.71 25.60 5.66
N LEU A 450 19.06 24.58 5.09
CA LEU A 450 18.73 23.37 5.85
C LEU A 450 19.99 22.64 6.34
N THR A 451 20.98 22.52 5.45
CA THR A 451 22.27 21.90 5.79
C THR A 451 23.01 22.69 6.86
N GLU A 452 23.07 24.02 6.73
CA GLU A 452 23.69 24.88 7.74
C GLU A 452 22.99 24.78 9.10
N ALA A 453 21.66 24.74 9.12
CA ALA A 453 20.88 24.55 10.34
C ALA A 453 21.16 23.18 10.98
N TRP A 454 21.24 22.13 10.17
CA TRP A 454 21.60 20.79 10.63
C TRP A 454 23.00 20.73 11.22
N GLU A 455 24.00 21.26 10.51
CA GLU A 455 25.41 21.31 10.97
C GLU A 455 25.54 22.08 12.30
N LYS A 456 24.83 23.18 12.46
CA LYS A 456 24.78 23.93 13.72
C LYS A 456 24.18 23.10 14.87
N LEU A 457 23.07 22.39 14.61
CA LEU A 457 22.45 21.53 15.60
C LEU A 457 23.38 20.36 15.97
N GLU A 458 24.03 19.72 15.01
CA GLU A 458 24.92 18.58 15.23
C GLU A 458 26.21 18.98 15.99
N ALA A 459 26.73 20.19 15.72
CA ALA A 459 27.94 20.69 16.35
C ALA A 459 27.77 20.99 17.84
N ASN A 460 26.58 21.32 18.32
CA ASN A 460 26.33 21.73 19.69
C ASN A 460 25.42 20.76 20.46
N LYS A 461 26.04 19.89 21.24
CA LYS A 461 25.36 18.91 22.10
C LYS A 461 24.51 19.55 23.20
N GLU A 462 24.77 20.79 23.59
CA GLU A 462 24.02 21.47 24.65
C GLU A 462 22.55 21.65 24.32
N TYR A 463 22.21 21.81 23.05
CA TYR A 463 20.81 21.91 22.61
C TYR A 463 19.97 20.69 23.00
N PHE A 464 20.61 19.55 23.21
CA PHE A 464 19.95 18.27 23.47
C PHE A 464 20.07 17.79 24.92
N THR A 465 20.55 18.62 25.82
CA THR A 465 20.53 18.33 27.26
C THR A 465 19.08 18.24 27.77
N GLU A 466 18.82 17.49 28.83
CA GLU A 466 17.49 17.35 29.41
C GLU A 466 16.90 18.73 29.80
N ALA A 467 17.73 19.67 30.25
CA ALA A 467 17.28 21.03 30.56
C ALA A 467 16.80 21.79 29.33
N ASN A 468 17.53 21.75 28.22
CA ASN A 468 17.16 22.42 26.98
C ASN A 468 16.02 21.72 26.28
N LEU A 469 15.92 20.40 26.32
CA LEU A 469 14.79 19.65 25.77
C LEU A 469 13.48 19.97 26.49
N LYS A 470 13.48 20.35 27.79
CA LYS A 470 12.28 20.84 28.46
C LYS A 470 11.70 22.08 27.79
N HIS A 471 12.53 22.89 27.13
CA HIS A 471 12.11 24.11 26.43
C HIS A 471 11.81 23.85 24.93
N THR A 472 12.67 23.10 24.26
CA THR A 472 12.57 22.92 22.80
C THR A 472 11.71 21.75 22.40
N SER A 473 11.66 20.69 23.18
CA SER A 473 10.89 19.47 22.91
C SER A 473 10.62 18.63 24.16
N PRO A 474 9.64 18.99 25.00
CA PRO A 474 9.19 18.13 26.10
C PRO A 474 8.84 16.72 25.66
N LYS A 475 8.36 16.57 24.42
CA LYS A 475 8.04 15.28 23.80
C LYS A 475 9.27 14.39 23.60
N PHE A 476 10.33 14.92 23.02
CA PHE A 476 11.58 14.17 22.84
C PHE A 476 12.21 13.80 24.17
N LEU A 477 12.12 14.69 25.14
CA LEU A 477 12.61 14.42 26.49
C LEU A 477 11.86 13.24 27.12
N GLU A 478 10.52 13.20 27.00
CA GLU A 478 9.72 12.12 27.57
C GLU A 478 10.00 10.77 26.89
N ILE A 479 10.09 10.74 25.55
CA ILE A 479 10.45 9.53 24.81
C ILE A 479 11.86 9.05 25.22
N PHE A 480 12.83 9.97 25.28
CA PHE A 480 14.19 9.65 25.66
C PHE A 480 14.27 9.07 27.10
N LYS A 481 13.56 9.66 28.05
CA LYS A 481 13.48 9.13 29.41
C LYS A 481 12.94 7.71 29.47
N LYS A 482 11.88 7.41 28.70
CA LYS A 482 11.33 6.06 28.63
C LYS A 482 12.29 5.05 28.02
N ILE A 483 13.03 5.44 26.98
CA ILE A 483 14.05 4.57 26.35
C ILE A 483 15.25 4.32 27.32
N LYS A 484 15.60 5.30 28.10
CA LYS A 484 16.72 5.22 29.07
C LYS A 484 16.33 4.50 30.37
N ASP A 485 15.06 4.44 30.70
CA ASP A 485 14.57 3.85 31.97
C ASP A 485 14.84 2.35 32.02
N GLY A 486 15.66 1.89 32.98
CA GLY A 486 15.98 0.47 33.13
C GLY A 486 14.80 -0.44 33.45
N ARG A 487 13.61 0.11 33.79
CA ARG A 487 12.36 -0.64 33.93
C ARG A 487 11.81 -1.05 32.56
N HIS A 488 12.13 -0.30 31.50
CA HIS A 488 11.71 -0.58 30.13
C HIS A 488 12.80 -1.35 29.37
N ARG A 489 13.09 -2.57 29.82
CA ARG A 489 14.13 -3.42 29.22
C ARG A 489 13.67 -4.06 27.93
N GLY A 490 14.55 -4.08 26.93
CA GLY A 490 14.35 -4.77 25.67
C GLY A 490 14.30 -3.85 24.46
N LEU A 491 13.70 -4.35 23.40
CA LEU A 491 13.70 -3.68 22.10
C LEU A 491 12.63 -2.60 22.01
N HIS A 492 13.04 -1.42 21.54
CA HIS A 492 12.19 -0.27 21.31
C HIS A 492 12.03 0.00 19.82
N LEU A 493 10.81 0.21 19.37
CA LEU A 493 10.45 0.69 18.04
C LEU A 493 9.98 2.14 18.17
N LEU A 494 10.58 3.05 17.40
CA LEU A 494 10.20 4.45 17.36
C LEU A 494 9.68 4.81 15.97
N TYR A 495 8.45 5.28 15.89
CA TYR A 495 7.83 5.74 14.66
C TYR A 495 7.65 7.25 14.63
N SER A 496 8.03 7.87 13.51
CA SER A 496 7.68 9.26 13.17
C SER A 496 7.36 9.39 11.68
N ASN A 497 6.44 10.28 11.34
CA ASN A 497 6.20 10.66 9.95
C ASN A 497 7.36 11.48 9.36
N PHE A 498 8.15 12.13 10.24
CA PHE A 498 9.25 13.02 9.83
C PHE A 498 10.58 12.31 9.99
N ARG A 499 11.34 12.23 8.89
CA ARG A 499 12.61 11.54 8.91
C ARG A 499 13.76 12.45 9.36
N ASN A 500 13.99 13.56 8.67
CA ASN A 500 15.25 14.30 8.78
C ASN A 500 15.22 15.38 9.86
N MET A 501 14.33 16.33 9.79
CA MET A 501 14.37 17.47 10.71
C MET A 501 13.67 17.16 12.03
N GLU A 502 12.51 17.69 12.30
CA GLU A 502 11.80 17.58 13.58
C GLU A 502 11.17 16.20 13.84
N GLY A 503 11.80 15.15 13.34
CA GLY A 503 11.41 13.75 13.53
C GLY A 503 12.57 12.91 14.05
N ILE A 504 12.72 11.68 13.49
CA ILE A 504 13.77 10.74 13.94
C ILE A 504 15.19 11.27 13.70
N GLY A 505 15.38 12.19 12.74
CA GLY A 505 16.67 12.81 12.48
C GLY A 505 17.14 13.61 13.69
N ILE A 506 16.41 14.66 14.12
CA ILE A 506 16.80 15.43 15.32
C ILE A 506 16.76 14.55 16.57
N PHE A 507 15.82 13.60 16.68
CA PHE A 507 15.83 12.67 17.80
C PHE A 507 17.11 11.82 17.86
N SER A 508 17.70 11.49 16.71
CA SER A 508 19.01 10.81 16.69
C SER A 508 20.14 11.68 17.25
N LEU A 509 20.07 13.01 17.06
CA LEU A 509 21.02 13.94 17.70
C LEU A 509 20.82 13.97 19.21
N VAL A 510 19.59 13.88 19.72
CA VAL A 510 19.33 13.70 21.16
C VAL A 510 20.01 12.45 21.66
N LEU A 511 19.84 11.32 21.01
CA LEU A 511 20.50 10.07 21.39
C LEU A 511 22.04 10.22 21.36
N LYS A 512 22.60 10.78 20.27
CA LYS A 512 24.03 11.00 20.09
C LYS A 512 24.61 11.90 21.18
N ALA A 513 23.91 12.96 21.58
CA ALA A 513 24.35 13.85 22.65
C ALA A 513 24.45 13.14 24.02
N HIS A 514 23.70 12.06 24.20
CA HIS A 514 23.68 11.24 25.41
C HIS A 514 24.51 9.95 25.31
N GLY A 515 25.44 9.87 24.34
CA GLY A 515 26.39 8.74 24.23
C GLY A 515 25.80 7.51 23.51
N TRP A 516 24.72 7.66 22.73
CA TRP A 516 24.24 6.60 21.89
C TRP A 516 24.90 6.64 20.52
N HIS A 517 25.08 5.47 19.89
CA HIS A 517 25.72 5.32 18.60
C HIS A 517 24.75 4.77 17.57
N ARG A 518 24.86 5.28 16.32
CA ARG A 518 24.11 4.72 15.19
C ARG A 518 24.75 3.41 14.75
N PHE A 519 23.97 2.36 14.60
CA PHE A 519 24.42 1.12 13.98
C PHE A 519 24.84 1.38 12.54
N SER A 520 26.06 0.98 12.19
CA SER A 520 26.67 1.22 10.88
C SER A 520 27.39 -0.02 10.36
N ILE A 521 27.10 -0.35 9.12
CA ILE A 521 27.75 -1.43 8.35
C ILE A 521 28.27 -0.87 7.03
N ALA A 522 29.27 -1.52 6.46
CA ALA A 522 29.83 -1.14 5.17
C ALA A 522 30.12 -2.39 4.33
N LYS A 523 29.91 -2.28 3.02
CA LYS A 523 30.26 -3.34 2.06
C LYS A 523 31.68 -3.10 1.55
N GLN A 524 32.59 -4.02 1.85
CA GLN A 524 33.99 -3.98 1.42
C GLN A 524 34.32 -5.28 0.70
N ASP A 525 34.84 -5.19 -0.53
CA ASP A 525 35.18 -6.35 -1.36
C ASP A 525 33.99 -7.34 -1.53
N GLY A 526 32.78 -6.82 -1.65
CA GLY A 526 31.57 -7.62 -1.77
C GLY A 526 31.04 -8.24 -0.47
N LEU A 527 31.72 -8.06 0.65
CA LEU A 527 31.35 -8.59 1.96
C LEU A 527 30.90 -7.47 2.90
N TRP A 528 29.85 -7.74 3.66
CA TRP A 528 29.37 -6.83 4.70
C TRP A 528 30.23 -6.95 5.97
N LYS A 529 30.65 -5.83 6.52
CA LYS A 529 31.44 -5.72 7.73
C LYS A 529 30.84 -4.68 8.68
N LEU A 530 31.07 -4.87 9.96
CA LEU A 530 30.71 -3.88 10.96
C LEU A 530 31.63 -2.64 10.83
N ASN A 531 31.00 -1.46 10.67
CA ASN A 531 31.72 -0.17 10.61
C ASN A 531 31.64 0.55 11.96
N MET A 532 31.91 -0.19 13.04
CA MET A 532 31.85 0.26 14.43
C MET A 532 32.86 -0.51 15.25
N THR A 533 33.39 0.13 16.32
CA THR A 533 34.26 -0.56 17.29
C THR A 533 33.43 -1.28 18.35
N LYS A 534 33.97 -2.34 18.91
CA LYS A 534 33.30 -3.16 19.93
C LYS A 534 32.93 -2.32 21.18
N ASP A 535 33.77 -1.37 21.55
CA ASP A 535 33.58 -0.51 22.73
C ASP A 535 32.32 0.38 22.60
N MET A 536 31.88 0.71 21.38
CA MET A 536 30.67 1.51 21.14
C MET A 536 29.39 0.80 21.60
N PHE A 537 29.42 -0.53 21.70
CA PHE A 537 28.24 -1.29 22.16
C PHE A 537 28.04 -1.22 23.67
N GLU A 538 29.09 -0.86 24.45
CA GLU A 538 29.03 -0.77 25.92
C GLU A 538 28.36 -1.98 26.62
N CYS A 539 28.33 -3.12 25.92
CA CYS A 539 27.56 -4.28 26.35
C CYS A 539 28.47 -5.19 27.19
N THR A 540 28.17 -5.33 28.46
CA THR A 540 28.79 -6.38 29.30
C THR A 540 28.19 -7.72 28.90
N LYS A 541 28.94 -8.83 29.03
CA LYS A 541 28.42 -10.19 28.74
C LYS A 541 27.46 -10.70 29.84
N GLU A 542 26.98 -9.81 30.69
CA GLU A 542 26.00 -10.13 31.73
C GLU A 542 24.62 -10.39 31.13
N GLU A 543 23.89 -11.32 31.73
CA GLU A 543 22.52 -11.63 31.31
C GLU A 543 21.64 -10.38 31.45
N GLY A 544 21.01 -10.00 30.33
CA GLY A 544 20.15 -8.81 30.28
C GLY A 544 20.87 -7.47 30.08
N ALA A 545 22.16 -7.47 29.71
CA ALA A 545 22.84 -6.26 29.26
C ALA A 545 22.13 -5.66 28.04
N GLU A 546 22.12 -4.32 27.94
CA GLU A 546 21.55 -3.54 26.86
C GLU A 546 22.61 -2.61 26.27
N SER A 547 22.59 -2.43 24.96
CA SER A 547 23.47 -1.47 24.28
C SER A 547 22.86 -0.08 24.20
N LYS A 548 23.68 0.92 23.91
CA LYS A 548 23.22 2.27 23.51
C LYS A 548 23.29 2.44 22.00
N ILE A 549 22.78 1.45 21.27
CA ILE A 549 22.78 1.44 19.81
C ILE A 549 21.36 1.63 19.25
N TYR A 550 21.26 2.52 18.27
CA TYR A 550 20.05 2.71 17.49
C TYR A 550 20.30 2.47 16.00
N ALA A 551 19.29 2.06 15.27
CA ALA A 551 19.34 1.89 13.82
C ALA A 551 18.17 2.61 13.13
N PHE A 552 18.39 3.02 11.89
CA PHE A 552 17.34 3.50 11.00
C PHE A 552 16.84 2.38 10.10
N TYR A 553 15.54 2.40 9.85
CA TYR A 553 14.87 1.56 8.86
C TYR A 553 13.88 2.46 8.08
N THR A 554 14.40 3.16 7.11
CA THR A 554 13.69 4.24 6.41
C THR A 554 13.84 4.08 4.89
N GLY A 555 13.43 5.08 4.11
CA GLY A 555 13.57 5.04 2.66
C GLY A 555 14.99 5.28 2.12
N THR A 556 15.98 5.50 2.97
CA THR A 556 17.37 5.82 2.55
C THR A 556 18.35 4.68 2.70
N GLU A 557 18.06 3.74 3.58
CA GLU A 557 18.84 2.51 3.66
C GLU A 557 18.54 1.65 2.43
N THR A 558 19.56 1.03 1.86
CA THR A 558 19.38 0.07 0.75
C THR A 558 18.54 -1.14 1.21
N ASP A 559 17.93 -1.86 0.30
CA ASP A 559 17.12 -3.01 0.66
C ASP A 559 17.94 -4.11 1.36
N ASP A 560 19.21 -4.29 0.93
CA ASP A 560 20.14 -5.19 1.60
C ASP A 560 20.42 -4.75 3.04
N GLU A 561 20.70 -3.45 3.27
CA GLU A 561 20.93 -2.90 4.62
C GLU A 561 19.71 -3.08 5.51
N LYS A 562 18.51 -2.80 4.99
CA LYS A 562 17.26 -2.99 5.72
C LYS A 562 17.06 -4.44 6.15
N GLU A 563 17.32 -5.38 5.25
CA GLU A 563 17.19 -6.81 5.56
C GLU A 563 18.19 -7.24 6.64
N ILE A 564 19.44 -6.78 6.54
CA ILE A 564 20.49 -7.04 7.53
C ILE A 564 20.11 -6.43 8.89
N ILE A 565 19.72 -5.16 8.93
CA ILE A 565 19.31 -4.47 10.16
C ILE A 565 18.12 -5.18 10.81
N ARG A 566 17.12 -5.55 10.03
CA ARG A 566 15.95 -6.28 10.53
C ARG A 566 16.34 -7.65 11.10
N ALA A 567 17.19 -8.38 10.41
CA ALA A 567 17.66 -9.69 10.89
C ALA A 567 18.42 -9.57 12.22
N ILE A 568 19.29 -8.56 12.36
CA ILE A 568 20.04 -8.28 13.58
C ILE A 568 19.11 -7.83 14.71
N TYR A 569 18.17 -6.91 14.43
CA TYR A 569 17.18 -6.44 15.40
C TYR A 569 16.34 -7.60 15.94
N ASN A 570 15.93 -8.52 15.07
CA ASN A 570 15.17 -9.72 15.43
C ASN A 570 16.02 -10.81 16.13
N GLY A 571 17.34 -10.63 16.31
CA GLY A 571 18.24 -11.60 16.88
C GLY A 571 18.52 -12.83 15.97
N ASN A 572 18.19 -12.74 14.68
CA ASN A 572 18.30 -13.82 13.71
C ASN A 572 19.64 -13.81 12.96
N LEU A 573 20.76 -13.76 13.69
CA LEU A 573 22.09 -13.65 13.07
C LEU A 573 22.43 -14.81 12.11
N ASP A 574 21.86 -16.00 12.35
CA ASP A 574 22.10 -17.17 11.49
C ASP A 574 21.34 -17.12 10.15
N LEU A 575 20.34 -16.23 10.04
CA LEU A 575 19.59 -16.01 8.79
C LEU A 575 20.23 -14.94 7.91
N LEU A 576 21.30 -14.28 8.35
CA LEU A 576 22.03 -13.30 7.54
C LEU A 576 22.57 -13.96 6.25
N PRO A 577 22.54 -13.24 5.10
CA PRO A 577 23.06 -13.73 3.83
C PRO A 577 24.51 -14.21 3.91
N PRO A 578 24.97 -15.04 2.97
CA PRO A 578 26.37 -15.52 2.94
C PRO A 578 27.41 -14.40 2.91
N GLU A 579 27.11 -13.29 2.24
CA GLU A 579 27.97 -12.10 2.15
C GLU A 579 28.17 -11.40 3.50
N CYS A 580 27.36 -11.74 4.50
CA CYS A 580 27.43 -11.25 5.87
C CYS A 580 28.22 -12.19 6.80
N GLY A 581 28.98 -13.16 6.30
CA GLY A 581 29.72 -14.11 7.13
C GLY A 581 30.63 -13.42 8.15
N THR A 582 31.47 -12.47 7.70
CA THR A 582 32.35 -11.68 8.56
C THR A 582 31.58 -10.82 9.56
N LEU A 583 30.52 -10.15 9.11
CA LEU A 583 29.64 -9.36 9.97
C LEU A 583 29.01 -10.21 11.07
N ARG A 584 28.55 -11.41 10.73
CA ARG A 584 27.95 -12.35 11.68
C ARG A 584 28.92 -12.75 12.79
N GLU A 585 30.18 -13.06 12.43
CA GLU A 585 31.23 -13.39 13.40
C GLU A 585 31.55 -12.21 14.31
N GLN A 586 31.70 -11.00 13.74
CA GLN A 586 31.93 -9.78 14.48
C GLN A 586 30.81 -9.50 15.50
N LEU A 587 29.54 -9.66 15.07
CA LEU A 587 28.38 -9.44 15.96
C LEU A 587 28.30 -10.51 17.07
N LYS A 588 28.55 -11.78 16.75
CA LYS A 588 28.55 -12.86 17.74
C LYS A 588 29.67 -12.73 18.76
N ASP A 589 30.79 -12.11 18.38
CA ASP A 589 31.88 -11.82 19.33
C ASP A 589 31.51 -10.67 20.31
N ILE A 590 30.61 -9.77 19.90
CA ILE A 590 30.06 -8.75 20.80
C ILE A 590 28.98 -9.41 21.69
N TYR A 591 27.93 -9.93 21.09
CA TYR A 591 26.87 -10.65 21.80
C TYR A 591 26.15 -11.65 20.84
N PRO A 592 25.82 -12.86 21.34
CA PRO A 592 25.30 -13.94 20.46
C PRO A 592 23.88 -13.72 19.96
N ASN A 593 23.11 -12.80 20.54
CA ASN A 593 21.73 -12.49 20.17
C ASN A 593 21.39 -11.02 20.44
N ASN A 594 20.15 -10.62 20.13
CA ASN A 594 19.65 -9.26 20.39
C ASN A 594 18.34 -9.28 21.22
N PHE A 595 18.20 -10.21 22.15
CA PHE A 595 16.95 -10.43 22.85
C PHE A 595 16.53 -9.24 23.74
N TYR A 596 17.48 -8.57 24.36
CA TYR A 596 17.27 -7.39 25.21
C TYR A 596 17.83 -6.09 24.60
N GLY A 597 18.21 -6.08 23.32
CA GLY A 597 18.79 -4.92 22.69
C GLY A 597 20.32 -4.79 22.89
N GLN A 598 21.01 -5.92 22.92
CA GLN A 598 22.47 -5.97 23.10
C GLN A 598 23.24 -5.47 21.87
N LEU A 599 22.66 -5.63 20.67
CA LEU A 599 23.25 -5.17 19.41
C LEU A 599 22.55 -3.92 18.88
N ILE A 600 21.21 -3.92 18.87
CA ILE A 600 20.40 -2.77 18.46
C ILE A 600 19.24 -2.68 19.45
N LYS A 601 19.20 -1.64 20.27
CA LYS A 601 18.13 -1.41 21.24
C LYS A 601 16.96 -0.64 20.65
N VAL A 602 17.20 0.37 19.83
CA VAL A 602 16.18 1.24 19.26
C VAL A 602 16.17 1.13 17.74
N LEU A 603 15.06 0.75 17.17
CA LEU A 603 14.82 0.80 15.73
C LEU A 603 13.91 1.98 15.42
N MET A 604 14.39 2.90 14.58
CA MET A 604 13.63 4.08 14.17
C MET A 604 13.09 3.89 12.75
N ILE A 605 11.78 4.00 12.60
CA ILE A 605 11.10 3.81 11.31
C ILE A 605 10.29 5.05 10.92
N THR A 606 10.09 5.19 9.62
CA THR A 606 9.13 6.15 9.04
C THR A 606 8.04 5.40 8.29
N GLN A 607 7.17 6.11 7.62
CA GLN A 607 6.10 5.52 6.82
C GLN A 607 6.59 4.44 5.83
N SER A 608 7.77 4.62 5.22
CA SER A 608 8.36 3.63 4.30
C SER A 608 8.74 2.30 4.97
N GLY A 609 8.89 2.27 6.29
CA GLY A 609 9.18 1.08 7.08
C GLY A 609 8.01 0.62 7.95
N ALA A 610 6.84 1.26 7.84
CA ALA A 610 5.69 0.96 8.72
C ALA A 610 4.85 -0.23 8.25
N GLU A 611 4.99 -0.63 7.00
CA GLU A 611 4.20 -1.70 6.39
C GLU A 611 5.13 -2.81 5.88
N GLY A 612 4.68 -4.08 5.98
CA GLY A 612 5.39 -5.22 5.42
C GLY A 612 6.65 -5.67 6.17
N ILE A 613 6.89 -5.20 7.40
CA ILE A 613 8.02 -5.66 8.21
C ILE A 613 7.58 -6.64 9.31
N ASP A 614 8.34 -7.70 9.46
CA ASP A 614 8.19 -8.66 10.58
C ASP A 614 9.25 -8.33 11.64
N LEU A 615 8.80 -7.74 12.77
CA LEU A 615 9.64 -7.42 13.92
C LEU A 615 9.30 -8.35 15.07
N LYS A 616 10.29 -9.13 15.50
CA LYS A 616 10.16 -10.07 16.61
C LYS A 616 10.69 -9.45 17.88
N ASN A 617 10.09 -9.82 19.00
CA ASN A 617 10.55 -9.45 20.33
C ASN A 617 10.58 -7.92 20.60
N THR A 618 9.91 -7.11 19.80
CA THR A 618 9.70 -5.69 20.11
C THR A 618 8.81 -5.57 21.34
N ARG A 619 9.27 -4.84 22.36
CA ARG A 619 8.58 -4.71 23.65
C ARG A 619 7.92 -3.36 23.84
N TYR A 620 8.51 -2.32 23.28
CA TYR A 620 8.01 -0.95 23.42
C TYR A 620 7.87 -0.31 22.05
N VAL A 621 6.71 0.28 21.80
CA VAL A 621 6.45 1.05 20.58
C VAL A 621 6.17 2.49 20.96
N HIS A 622 6.97 3.41 20.43
CA HIS A 622 6.83 4.84 20.64
C HIS A 622 6.32 5.50 19.36
N MET A 623 5.11 6.02 19.38
CA MET A 623 4.57 6.84 18.30
C MET A 623 4.81 8.31 18.62
N MET A 624 5.71 8.96 17.89
CA MET A 624 6.06 10.36 18.13
C MET A 624 4.89 11.31 17.88
N GLU A 625 4.16 11.06 16.81
CA GLU A 625 2.93 11.78 16.46
C GLU A 625 1.85 10.86 15.94
N PRO A 626 0.60 11.07 16.38
CA PRO A 626 -0.52 10.30 15.84
C PRO A 626 -0.79 10.72 14.39
N TYR A 627 -1.19 9.76 13.57
CA TYR A 627 -1.70 10.05 12.24
C TYR A 627 -3.20 10.39 12.32
N TRP A 628 -3.73 11.14 11.34
CA TRP A 628 -5.11 11.61 11.35
C TRP A 628 -6.16 10.49 11.14
N HIS A 629 -5.75 9.31 10.71
CA HIS A 629 -6.59 8.12 10.67
C HIS A 629 -5.89 6.93 11.34
N PRO A 630 -6.66 6.03 11.98
CA PRO A 630 -6.09 4.97 12.85
C PRO A 630 -5.55 3.75 12.09
N VAL A 631 -5.57 3.75 10.76
CA VAL A 631 -5.24 2.57 9.93
C VAL A 631 -3.74 2.44 9.66
N ARG A 632 -2.95 3.44 10.02
CA ARG A 632 -1.49 3.44 9.85
C ARG A 632 -0.79 3.55 11.18
#